data_fcbff6d6a5fb3a0c4f039e5fb64e732d
#
_entry.id   fcbff6d6a5fb3a0c4f039e5fb64e732d
#
_cell.length_a   1.000
_cell.length_b   1.000
_cell.length_c   1.000
_cell.angle_alpha   90.00
_cell.angle_beta   90.00
_cell.angle_gamma   90.00
#
_symmetry.space_group_name_H-M   'P 1'
#
loop_
_entity.id
_entity.type
_entity.pdbx_description
1 polymer ?
#
loop_
_entity_poly.entity_id
_entity_poly.type
_entity_poly.pdbx_seq_one_letter_code
_entity_poly.pdbx_strand_id
1 'polypeptide(L)'
;MGVSFVSGADAVSLPRQGRRAGEPPVRCAGDPPEDRAGDPPEDLAGDPRSEGHAGDPLQGARAGDLLLEPGADDPLAEPRAGDSDTARGAAHPGRPRLTELRLSAFARHRRAAFPLGPLTLLTGPSGSGKTSALRAYEALARLGGGAGVGEAFPDTVAYVPERARPDAQRRRGFRIGCTADGPEGPVRLDVAVQAEPELRIVGERLSAGGLVLLETALRDPSRPFVQAAWHTAGQSPVTRAPLPDDRLGTALLPLRVAGKTDGQRRVLAAAEQMVVALRSVFACDPRPERMRAAVPAGSGRLLGGCDNLADVLWRTRAECGQRHALLVAAARAGCAGPVADVLAEVLADGTVRGVLDRGDGVRTQLGRLGDGELRHLALSLVLLTGPGVLEVDPAGEVPEAMQTLTVLADGLDRGLDPAQLRELTGLAARMCERGHIRLLGAVSDASGVSGTAGVSVVHLEP
;
A
#
# COMPACT_ATOMS: atom_id res chain seq x y z
N MET A 1 6.87 -59.88 -30.87
CA MET A 1 7.41 -60.13 -29.55
C MET A 1 6.71 -59.07 -28.62
N GLY A 2 5.66 -59.26 -27.96
CA GLY A 2 5.07 -60.41 -27.25
C GLY A 2 5.56 -60.37 -25.79
N VAL A 3 4.71 -59.98 -24.84
CA VAL A 3 4.60 -60.42 -23.45
C VAL A 3 3.92 -59.28 -22.68
N SER A 4 2.72 -59.30 -22.30
CA SER A 4 1.85 -60.09 -21.40
C SER A 4 1.63 -59.39 -20.06
N PHE A 5 0.36 -59.24 -19.76
CA PHE A 5 -0.34 -58.82 -18.54
C PHE A 5 0.11 -59.55 -17.27
N VAL A 6 0.05 -58.85 -16.10
CA VAL A 6 -0.44 -59.44 -14.84
C VAL A 6 -1.31 -58.44 -14.11
N SER A 7 -2.49 -58.91 -13.78
CA SER A 7 -3.54 -58.38 -12.93
C SER A 7 -3.23 -58.66 -11.45
N GLY A 8 -3.61 -57.75 -10.57
CA GLY A 8 -3.61 -57.99 -9.14
C GLY A 8 -4.51 -56.97 -8.45
N ALA A 9 -5.75 -57.35 -8.24
CA ALA A 9 -6.70 -56.68 -7.35
C ALA A 9 -6.43 -57.16 -5.93
N ASP A 10 -6.33 -56.21 -4.99
CA ASP A 10 -6.65 -56.48 -3.58
C ASP A 10 -7.34 -55.29 -2.95
N ALA A 11 -8.57 -55.56 -2.60
CA ALA A 11 -9.46 -54.70 -1.81
C ALA A 11 -9.07 -54.77 -0.33
N VAL A 12 -8.87 -53.63 0.32
CA VAL A 12 -8.81 -53.55 1.77
C VAL A 12 -9.93 -52.63 2.27
N SER A 13 -10.79 -53.26 3.06
CA SER A 13 -11.98 -52.75 3.71
C SER A 13 -11.71 -51.68 4.71
N LEU A 14 -12.59 -50.68 4.75
CA LEU A 14 -12.78 -49.70 5.84
C LEU A 14 -13.45 -50.34 7.06
N PRO A 15 -13.14 -49.92 8.27
CA PRO A 15 -14.05 -50.05 9.41
C PRO A 15 -14.86 -48.77 9.67
N ARG A 16 -16.16 -48.95 9.68
CA ARG A 16 -17.14 -47.98 10.25
C ARG A 16 -17.06 -48.04 11.76
N GLN A 17 -16.90 -46.90 12.39
CA GLN A 17 -17.29 -46.62 13.77
C GLN A 17 -17.92 -45.22 13.77
N GLY A 18 -19.12 -44.95 14.20
CA GLY A 18 -19.83 -45.37 15.40
C GLY A 18 -20.24 -44.06 16.05
N ARG A 19 -21.49 -43.55 15.76
CA ARG A 19 -22.10 -42.39 16.45
C ARG A 19 -22.15 -42.68 17.95
N ARG A 20 -21.69 -41.76 18.78
CA ARG A 20 -22.18 -41.59 20.16
C ARG A 20 -22.89 -40.26 20.28
N ALA A 21 -24.13 -40.37 20.74
CA ALA A 21 -24.99 -39.29 21.14
C ALA A 21 -24.67 -38.83 22.57
N GLY A 22 -24.86 -37.54 22.85
CA GLY A 22 -25.23 -37.05 24.16
C GLY A 22 -24.17 -36.29 24.91
N GLU A 23 -24.16 -34.96 24.77
CA GLU A 23 -23.83 -34.08 25.89
C GLU A 23 -24.68 -32.79 25.79
N PRO A 24 -25.18 -32.24 26.94
CA PRO A 24 -26.18 -31.18 26.96
C PRO A 24 -25.58 -29.78 26.90
N PRO A 25 -26.43 -28.73 26.66
CA PRO A 25 -25.97 -27.36 26.47
C PRO A 25 -25.56 -26.72 27.80
N VAL A 26 -24.45 -26.05 27.80
CA VAL A 26 -23.98 -25.22 28.91
C VAL A 26 -24.76 -23.89 28.89
N ARG A 27 -25.41 -23.62 30.01
CA ARG A 27 -26.19 -22.41 30.29
C ARG A 27 -25.28 -21.21 30.49
N CYS A 28 -25.68 -20.07 29.95
CA CYS A 28 -25.29 -18.75 30.40
C CYS A 28 -25.87 -18.48 31.80
N ALA A 29 -25.04 -18.00 32.72
CA ALA A 29 -25.42 -17.28 33.95
C ALA A 29 -24.13 -16.51 34.36
N GLY A 30 -24.19 -15.33 34.89
CA GLY A 30 -25.18 -14.43 35.37
C GLY A 30 -24.46 -13.16 35.85
N ASP A 31 -25.21 -12.15 36.11
CA ASP A 31 -24.89 -10.76 36.47
C ASP A 31 -23.84 -10.52 37.58
N PRO A 32 -23.32 -9.26 37.65
CA PRO A 32 -22.28 -8.85 38.58
C PRO A 32 -22.84 -8.50 39.97
N PRO A 33 -22.04 -8.57 41.05
CA PRO A 33 -22.39 -7.99 42.34
C PRO A 33 -21.93 -6.53 42.46
N GLU A 34 -22.87 -5.75 42.99
CA GLU A 34 -22.75 -4.36 43.41
C GLU A 34 -21.84 -4.19 44.64
N ASP A 35 -21.28 -2.98 44.68
CA ASP A 35 -20.93 -2.15 45.83
C ASP A 35 -20.12 -2.71 47.03
N ARG A 36 -18.99 -2.04 47.23
CA ARG A 36 -18.65 -1.43 48.52
C ARG A 36 -17.70 -0.26 48.37
N ALA A 37 -18.21 0.90 48.74
CA ALA A 37 -17.46 2.13 49.01
C ALA A 37 -16.47 1.91 50.18
N GLY A 38 -15.29 2.48 50.03
CA GLY A 38 -14.31 2.61 51.08
C GLY A 38 -13.55 3.90 50.93
N ASP A 39 -13.73 4.82 51.83
CA ASP A 39 -13.15 6.15 51.92
C ASP A 39 -11.61 6.20 52.00
N PRO A 40 -11.00 7.36 51.61
CA PRO A 40 -9.55 7.54 51.60
C PRO A 40 -8.99 7.97 52.97
N PRO A 41 -7.74 7.75 53.28
CA PRO A 41 -7.06 8.50 54.31
C PRO A 41 -6.31 9.70 53.80
N GLU A 42 -6.45 10.73 54.57
CA GLU A 42 -5.88 12.06 54.52
C GLU A 42 -4.37 12.12 54.72
N ASP A 43 -3.81 13.23 54.21
CA ASP A 43 -2.69 14.02 54.68
C ASP A 43 -1.35 13.35 55.08
N LEU A 44 -0.33 13.82 54.35
CA LEU A 44 0.82 14.43 55.02
C LEU A 44 1.53 15.42 54.10
N ALA A 45 1.44 16.67 54.46
CA ALA A 45 2.21 17.78 53.93
C ALA A 45 3.69 17.66 54.26
N GLY A 46 4.55 18.12 53.36
CA GLY A 46 5.97 18.26 53.59
C GLY A 46 6.67 18.97 52.43
N ASP A 47 6.59 20.31 52.41
CA ASP A 47 7.60 21.20 51.83
C ASP A 47 8.65 21.49 52.89
N PRO A 48 9.94 21.75 52.64
CA PRO A 48 10.45 22.81 51.80
C PRO A 48 11.86 22.66 51.15
N ARG A 49 12.06 23.46 50.09
CA ARG A 49 13.30 24.22 49.75
C ARG A 49 14.66 23.50 49.77
N SER A 50 15.29 23.47 48.60
CA SER A 50 16.64 24.03 48.47
C SER A 50 17.00 24.29 47.01
N GLU A 51 17.50 25.45 46.79
CA GLU A 51 18.17 26.07 45.67
C GLU A 51 19.33 25.22 45.13
N GLY A 52 19.62 25.31 43.85
CA GLY A 52 20.95 24.93 43.42
C GLY A 52 21.15 24.64 41.96
N HIS A 53 21.56 25.65 41.24
CA HIS A 53 22.51 25.67 40.13
C HIS A 53 22.11 25.08 38.76
N ALA A 54 22.02 26.00 37.83
CA ALA A 54 22.25 25.87 36.41
C ALA A 54 23.58 25.17 36.12
N GLY A 55 23.48 24.16 35.30
CA GLY A 55 24.61 23.48 34.69
C GLY A 55 24.11 22.88 33.39
N ASP A 56 24.28 23.63 32.31
CA ASP A 56 24.10 23.13 30.95
C ASP A 56 25.32 22.26 30.59
N PRO A 57 25.13 20.99 30.28
CA PRO A 57 26.13 20.25 29.53
C PRO A 57 25.47 19.41 28.45
N LEU A 58 25.00 20.03 27.37
CA LEU A 58 24.61 19.29 26.16
C LEU A 58 25.36 19.81 24.93
N GLN A 59 26.68 19.82 25.03
CA GLN A 59 27.57 19.71 23.87
C GLN A 59 28.11 18.27 23.86
N GLY A 60 27.41 17.39 23.19
CA GLY A 60 27.79 16.00 23.05
C GLY A 60 27.19 15.41 21.77
N ALA A 61 28.04 15.29 20.75
CA ALA A 61 27.96 14.44 19.56
C ALA A 61 26.57 14.41 18.84
N ARG A 62 26.45 15.18 17.82
CA ARG A 62 25.40 15.09 16.80
C ARG A 62 25.51 13.75 16.05
N ALA A 63 24.64 12.81 16.38
CA ALA A 63 24.28 11.69 15.50
C ALA A 63 23.40 12.23 14.35
N GLY A 64 23.81 13.34 13.71
CA GLY A 64 22.90 14.18 12.94
C GLY A 64 23.16 14.25 11.44
N ASP A 65 24.28 13.77 10.94
CA ASP A 65 24.63 14.02 9.52
C ASP A 65 23.85 13.22 8.48
N LEU A 66 23.02 12.25 8.90
CA LEU A 66 22.09 11.59 8.00
C LEU A 66 20.69 12.24 7.97
N LEU A 67 20.39 13.15 8.87
CA LEU A 67 19.00 13.49 9.11
C LEU A 67 18.57 14.94 8.89
N LEU A 68 19.36 15.98 9.00
CA LEU A 68 18.76 17.32 9.08
C LEU A 68 19.76 18.47 8.80
N GLU A 69 20.12 18.70 7.58
CA GLU A 69 20.36 20.07 7.10
C GLU A 69 19.62 20.20 5.76
N PRO A 70 18.59 21.03 5.63
CA PRO A 70 17.98 21.33 4.34
C PRO A 70 18.93 22.23 3.57
N GLY A 71 19.84 21.63 2.79
CA GLY A 71 20.51 22.38 1.73
C GLY A 71 19.45 22.88 0.76
N ALA A 72 19.65 24.04 0.15
CA ALA A 72 18.73 24.68 -0.79
C ALA A 72 18.29 23.78 -1.97
N ASP A 73 18.88 22.59 -2.12
CA ASP A 73 18.66 21.61 -3.17
C ASP A 73 18.19 20.24 -2.65
N ASP A 74 17.66 20.12 -1.42
CA ASP A 74 17.12 18.86 -0.93
C ASP A 74 15.72 18.62 -1.55
N PRO A 75 15.51 17.58 -2.39
CA PRO A 75 14.20 17.26 -2.95
C PRO A 75 13.18 16.88 -1.87
N LEU A 76 13.65 16.64 -0.65
CA LEU A 76 12.82 16.53 0.55
C LEU A 76 12.63 17.87 1.27
N ALA A 77 13.21 18.99 0.78
CA ALA A 77 12.93 20.33 1.28
C ALA A 77 11.52 20.78 0.88
N GLU A 78 10.90 21.61 1.68
CA GLU A 78 9.55 22.12 1.38
C GLU A 78 9.56 22.93 0.07
N PRO A 79 8.54 22.76 -0.80
CA PRO A 79 8.39 23.62 -1.98
C PRO A 79 8.18 25.06 -1.54
N ARG A 80 8.92 25.99 -2.13
CA ARG A 80 8.66 27.41 -1.97
C ARG A 80 7.25 27.72 -2.46
N ALA A 81 6.46 28.39 -1.66
CA ALA A 81 5.11 28.84 -2.02
C ALA A 81 5.18 29.77 -3.24
N GLY A 82 4.91 29.22 -4.42
CA GLY A 82 4.97 30.01 -5.66
C GLY A 82 4.51 29.37 -6.94
N ASP A 83 4.59 28.05 -7.08
CA ASP A 83 4.41 27.43 -8.41
C ASP A 83 3.49 26.19 -8.40
N SER A 84 2.27 26.29 -7.92
CA SER A 84 1.31 25.19 -8.05
C SER A 84 -0.09 25.65 -8.42
N ASP A 85 -0.26 26.18 -9.64
CA ASP A 85 -1.59 26.48 -10.18
C ASP A 85 -1.83 25.92 -11.59
N THR A 86 -1.47 24.63 -11.82
CA THR A 86 -1.88 23.92 -13.04
C THR A 86 -1.97 22.42 -12.77
N ALA A 87 -3.06 21.97 -12.22
CA ALA A 87 -3.73 20.65 -12.42
C ALA A 87 -4.78 20.36 -11.31
N ARG A 88 -5.76 21.24 -11.16
CA ARG A 88 -6.97 20.90 -10.38
C ARG A 88 -7.95 20.14 -11.28
N GLY A 89 -7.67 18.86 -11.51
CA GLY A 89 -8.72 17.92 -11.89
C GLY A 89 -9.69 17.80 -10.71
N ALA A 90 -11.00 17.75 -10.99
CA ALA A 90 -12.07 17.71 -10.00
C ALA A 90 -11.86 16.59 -8.96
N ALA A 91 -11.11 16.89 -7.92
CA ALA A 91 -10.93 16.02 -6.78
C ALA A 91 -12.15 16.17 -5.88
N HIS A 92 -12.84 15.06 -5.57
CA HIS A 92 -13.83 15.06 -4.50
C HIS A 92 -13.15 15.57 -3.22
N PRO A 93 -13.58 16.71 -2.65
CA PRO A 93 -12.98 17.22 -1.43
C PRO A 93 -13.20 16.21 -0.30
N GLY A 94 -12.15 15.67 0.26
CA GLY A 94 -12.21 14.91 1.49
C GLY A 94 -11.52 13.53 1.53
N ARG A 95 -11.26 12.84 0.39
CA ARG A 95 -10.58 11.55 0.42
C ARG A 95 -9.06 11.72 0.47
N PRO A 96 -8.37 11.17 1.50
CA PRO A 96 -6.92 11.17 1.56
C PRO A 96 -6.29 10.45 0.36
N ARG A 97 -5.26 11.07 -0.25
CA ARG A 97 -4.56 10.53 -1.41
C ARG A 97 -3.13 11.05 -1.49
N LEU A 98 -2.21 10.24 -1.98
CA LEU A 98 -0.85 10.72 -2.22
C LEU A 98 -0.80 11.60 -3.48
N THR A 99 -0.11 12.72 -3.38
CA THR A 99 0.10 13.69 -4.47
C THR A 99 1.55 13.78 -4.92
N GLU A 100 2.47 13.26 -4.10
CA GLU A 100 3.89 13.24 -4.41
C GLU A 100 4.58 12.06 -3.73
N LEU A 101 5.55 11.45 -4.42
CA LEU A 101 6.48 10.47 -3.88
C LEU A 101 7.90 11.03 -4.02
N ARG A 102 8.70 10.96 -2.95
CA ARG A 102 10.09 11.44 -2.92
C ARG A 102 11.04 10.32 -2.54
N LEU A 103 12.14 10.23 -3.26
CA LEU A 103 13.19 9.24 -3.05
C LEU A 103 14.56 9.93 -2.97
N SER A 104 15.37 9.54 -1.99
CA SER A 104 16.73 10.00 -1.86
C SER A 104 17.64 8.82 -1.48
N ALA A 105 18.69 8.62 -2.24
CA ALA A 105 19.60 7.48 -2.09
C ALA A 105 18.87 6.13 -2.08
N PHE A 106 17.79 5.99 -2.84
CA PHE A 106 16.97 4.78 -2.91
C PHE A 106 17.20 4.06 -4.23
N ALA A 107 17.73 2.85 -4.19
CA ALA A 107 18.12 2.08 -5.36
C ALA A 107 19.00 2.95 -6.30
N ARG A 108 18.54 3.24 -7.53
CA ARG A 108 19.31 4.14 -8.41
C ARG A 108 18.92 5.61 -8.28
N HIS A 109 17.85 5.95 -7.55
CA HIS A 109 17.43 7.33 -7.36
C HIS A 109 18.32 8.05 -6.35
N ARG A 110 19.16 8.97 -6.82
CA ARG A 110 19.94 9.83 -5.92
C ARG A 110 19.04 10.82 -5.20
N ARG A 111 18.24 11.54 -5.99
CA ARG A 111 17.20 12.46 -5.58
C ARG A 111 16.14 12.45 -6.67
N ALA A 112 14.92 12.15 -6.32
CA ALA A 112 13.80 12.14 -7.23
C ALA A 112 12.51 12.52 -6.51
N ALA A 113 11.67 13.31 -7.17
CA ALA A 113 10.33 13.62 -6.75
C ALA A 113 9.37 13.32 -7.91
N PHE A 114 8.33 12.57 -7.63
CA PHE A 114 7.34 12.13 -8.60
C PHE A 114 6.00 12.77 -8.24
N PRO A 115 5.50 13.75 -9.01
CA PRO A 115 4.14 14.23 -8.86
C PRO A 115 3.17 13.11 -9.24
N LEU A 116 2.16 12.90 -8.40
CA LEU A 116 1.18 11.83 -8.54
C LEU A 116 -0.21 12.42 -8.85
N GLY A 117 -0.62 12.34 -10.10
CA GLY A 117 -1.99 12.63 -10.55
C GLY A 117 -2.95 11.46 -10.30
N PRO A 118 -4.22 11.58 -10.68
CA PRO A 118 -5.17 10.47 -10.63
C PRO A 118 -4.71 9.24 -11.43
N LEU A 119 -4.15 9.47 -12.60
CA LEU A 119 -3.50 8.48 -13.45
C LEU A 119 -2.10 8.98 -13.81
N THR A 120 -1.08 8.30 -13.31
CA THR A 120 0.33 8.65 -13.57
C THR A 120 1.05 7.47 -14.20
N LEU A 121 1.75 7.73 -15.29
CA LEU A 121 2.59 6.75 -15.97
C LEU A 121 4.06 7.16 -15.85
N LEU A 122 4.86 6.27 -15.24
CA LEU A 122 6.31 6.39 -15.21
C LEU A 122 6.86 5.75 -16.48
N THR A 123 7.57 6.51 -17.31
CA THR A 123 8.16 6.02 -18.55
C THR A 123 9.68 6.24 -18.56
N GLY A 124 10.38 5.45 -19.34
CA GLY A 124 11.84 5.54 -19.50
C GLY A 124 12.47 4.19 -19.83
N PRO A 125 13.77 4.16 -20.15
CA PRO A 125 14.44 2.94 -20.55
C PRO A 125 14.49 1.90 -19.43
N SER A 126 14.83 0.65 -19.79
CA SER A 126 15.06 -0.40 -18.81
C SER A 126 16.16 0.06 -17.82
N GLY A 127 15.92 -0.21 -16.54
CA GLY A 127 16.86 0.23 -15.50
C GLY A 127 16.73 1.71 -15.08
N SER A 128 15.80 2.54 -15.62
CA SER A 128 15.61 3.94 -15.19
C SER A 128 15.04 4.11 -13.77
N GLY A 129 14.64 3.02 -13.11
CA GLY A 129 14.15 3.05 -11.73
C GLY A 129 12.62 3.07 -11.58
N LYS A 130 11.84 2.86 -12.63
CA LYS A 130 10.36 2.80 -12.58
C LYS A 130 9.86 1.82 -11.51
N THR A 131 10.31 0.58 -11.57
CA THR A 131 9.98 -0.47 -10.58
C THR A 131 10.43 -0.07 -9.18
N SER A 132 11.57 0.61 -9.03
CA SER A 132 12.05 1.08 -7.72
C SER A 132 11.11 2.13 -7.13
N ALA A 133 10.57 3.03 -7.95
CA ALA A 133 9.58 4.02 -7.49
C ALA A 133 8.27 3.33 -7.03
N LEU A 134 7.76 2.34 -7.78
CA LEU A 134 6.58 1.56 -7.37
C LEU A 134 6.83 0.80 -6.06
N ARG A 135 7.99 0.15 -5.91
CA ARG A 135 8.38 -0.55 -4.67
C ARG A 135 8.52 0.39 -3.47
N ALA A 136 9.01 1.62 -3.67
CA ALA A 136 9.05 2.62 -2.60
C ALA A 136 7.64 3.03 -2.14
N TYR A 137 6.70 3.20 -3.07
CA TYR A 137 5.30 3.46 -2.74
C TYR A 137 4.70 2.28 -1.97
N GLU A 138 4.89 1.05 -2.46
CA GLU A 138 4.41 -0.18 -1.81
C GLU A 138 5.01 -0.34 -0.39
N ALA A 139 6.30 -0.04 -0.20
CA ALA A 139 6.95 -0.08 1.11
C ALA A 139 6.34 0.95 2.07
N LEU A 140 6.08 2.19 1.61
CA LEU A 140 5.36 3.20 2.41
C LEU A 140 3.96 2.73 2.78
N ALA A 141 3.25 2.08 1.85
CA ALA A 141 1.92 1.53 2.11
C ALA A 141 1.94 0.43 3.18
N ARG A 142 2.89 -0.49 3.11
CA ARG A 142 3.09 -1.53 4.13
C ARG A 142 3.41 -0.92 5.51
N LEU A 143 4.33 0.05 5.57
CA LEU A 143 4.65 0.76 6.80
C LEU A 143 3.43 1.50 7.36
N GLY A 144 2.65 2.17 6.52
CA GLY A 144 1.39 2.83 6.88
C GLY A 144 0.33 1.86 7.39
N GLY A 145 0.31 0.61 6.89
CA GLY A 145 -0.50 -0.51 7.38
C GLY A 145 -0.01 -1.10 8.71
N GLY A 146 1.13 -0.63 9.26
CA GLY A 146 1.69 -1.10 10.52
C GLY A 146 2.67 -2.28 10.36
N ALA A 147 3.05 -2.65 9.14
CA ALA A 147 4.08 -3.65 8.90
C ALA A 147 5.44 -3.21 9.47
N GLY A 148 6.26 -4.16 9.84
CA GLY A 148 7.64 -3.92 10.25
C GLY A 148 8.53 -3.51 9.08
N VAL A 149 9.61 -2.79 9.37
CA VAL A 149 10.59 -2.34 8.36
C VAL A 149 11.17 -3.52 7.57
N GLY A 150 11.35 -4.69 8.19
CA GLY A 150 11.82 -5.90 7.52
C GLY A 150 10.82 -6.48 6.52
N GLU A 151 9.51 -6.34 6.80
CA GLU A 151 8.45 -6.75 5.87
C GLU A 151 8.30 -5.75 4.72
N ALA A 152 8.48 -4.45 5.00
CA ALA A 152 8.42 -3.41 4.00
C ALA A 152 9.62 -3.46 3.04
N PHE A 153 10.81 -3.88 3.53
CA PHE A 153 12.05 -3.96 2.77
C PHE A 153 12.70 -5.35 2.87
N PRO A 154 12.11 -6.40 2.28
CA PRO A 154 12.60 -7.78 2.43
C PRO A 154 13.99 -8.00 1.83
N ASP A 155 14.36 -7.26 0.80
CA ASP A 155 15.69 -7.27 0.18
C ASP A 155 16.36 -5.90 0.36
N THR A 156 16.89 -5.68 1.54
CA THR A 156 17.44 -4.38 1.95
C THR A 156 18.57 -3.90 1.04
N VAL A 157 19.39 -4.82 0.52
CA VAL A 157 20.54 -4.49 -0.35
C VAL A 157 20.07 -3.89 -1.68
N ALA A 158 18.93 -4.36 -2.22
CA ALA A 158 18.37 -3.86 -3.47
C ALA A 158 17.92 -2.39 -3.40
N TYR A 159 17.69 -1.87 -2.20
CA TYR A 159 17.23 -0.49 -2.00
C TYR A 159 18.33 0.52 -1.73
N VAL A 160 19.56 0.06 -1.44
CA VAL A 160 20.73 0.94 -1.28
C VAL A 160 21.42 1.12 -2.63
N PRO A 161 21.81 2.35 -3.03
CA PRO A 161 22.56 2.53 -4.26
C PRO A 161 23.88 1.73 -4.22
N GLU A 162 24.20 1.01 -5.30
CA GLU A 162 25.42 0.19 -5.41
C GLU A 162 26.69 0.97 -5.07
N ARG A 163 26.74 2.27 -5.41
CA ARG A 163 27.88 3.15 -5.19
C ARG A 163 27.82 3.94 -3.87
N ALA A 164 26.80 3.67 -3.02
CA ALA A 164 26.72 4.34 -1.73
C ALA A 164 27.88 3.93 -0.84
N ARG A 165 28.64 4.92 -0.38
CA ARG A 165 29.72 4.69 0.58
C ARG A 165 29.15 4.72 2.00
N PRO A 166 29.58 3.81 2.89
CA PRO A 166 29.21 3.90 4.29
C PRO A 166 29.77 5.16 4.92
N ASP A 167 29.09 5.71 5.92
CA ASP A 167 29.60 6.81 6.74
C ASP A 167 30.71 6.35 7.71
N ALA A 168 31.20 7.28 8.55
CA ALA A 168 32.26 7.00 9.52
C ALA A 168 31.86 5.92 10.53
N GLN A 169 30.57 5.69 10.77
CA GLN A 169 30.01 4.64 11.62
C GLN A 169 29.65 3.36 10.84
N ARG A 170 30.09 3.25 9.58
CA ARG A 170 29.80 2.13 8.66
C ARG A 170 28.31 1.97 8.34
N ARG A 171 27.51 3.03 8.42
CA ARG A 171 26.08 3.00 8.12
C ARG A 171 25.83 3.36 6.67
N ARG A 172 24.88 2.66 6.06
CA ARG A 172 24.29 2.99 4.76
C ARG A 172 22.77 2.97 4.86
N GLY A 173 22.12 3.82 4.10
CA GLY A 173 20.67 3.90 4.14
C GLY A 173 20.13 4.75 3.01
N PHE A 174 18.82 5.00 3.09
CA PHE A 174 18.06 5.76 2.12
C PHE A 174 16.95 6.57 2.79
N ARG A 175 16.35 7.48 2.05
CA ARG A 175 15.15 8.20 2.48
C ARG A 175 14.03 7.99 1.47
N ILE A 176 12.82 7.80 1.98
CA ILE A 176 11.58 7.78 1.24
C ILE A 176 10.60 8.75 1.89
N GLY A 177 9.78 9.39 1.11
CA GLY A 177 8.78 10.31 1.63
C GLY A 177 7.62 10.49 0.67
N CYS A 178 6.53 11.02 1.17
CA CYS A 178 5.35 11.31 0.37
C CYS A 178 4.63 12.55 0.89
N THR A 179 3.74 13.08 0.07
CA THR A 179 2.77 14.09 0.46
C THR A 179 1.37 13.54 0.24
N ALA A 180 0.53 13.60 1.26
CA ALA A 180 -0.88 13.23 1.18
C ALA A 180 -1.75 14.49 1.25
N ASP A 181 -2.68 14.63 0.31
CA ASP A 181 -3.71 15.66 0.33
C ASP A 181 -5.04 15.08 0.82
N GLY A 182 -5.83 15.87 1.54
CA GLY A 182 -7.09 15.45 2.14
C GLY A 182 -7.70 16.54 3.01
N PRO A 183 -8.54 16.20 4.01
CA PRO A 183 -9.21 17.16 4.88
C PRO A 183 -8.27 18.12 5.62
N GLU A 184 -7.09 17.67 6.01
CA GLU A 184 -6.08 18.47 6.72
C GLU A 184 -5.19 19.31 5.77
N GLY A 185 -5.51 19.30 4.46
CA GLY A 185 -4.65 19.86 3.43
C GLY A 185 -3.40 18.98 3.18
N PRO A 186 -2.33 19.55 2.61
CA PRO A 186 -1.11 18.79 2.34
C PRO A 186 -0.40 18.38 3.63
N VAL A 187 -0.31 17.09 3.87
CA VAL A 187 0.47 16.47 4.95
C VAL A 187 1.68 15.77 4.34
N ARG A 188 2.86 16.07 4.84
CA ARG A 188 4.13 15.54 4.35
C ARG A 188 4.73 14.57 5.36
N LEU A 189 5.16 13.41 4.87
CA LEU A 189 5.89 12.39 5.60
C LEU A 189 7.25 12.15 4.95
N ASP A 190 8.31 12.17 5.74
CA ASP A 190 9.66 11.79 5.33
C ASP A 190 10.21 10.75 6.30
N VAL A 191 10.76 9.66 5.79
CA VAL A 191 11.28 8.52 6.55
C VAL A 191 12.72 8.25 6.14
N ALA A 192 13.62 8.22 7.10
CA ALA A 192 15.01 7.83 6.93
C ALA A 192 15.21 6.40 7.45
N VAL A 193 15.70 5.53 6.58
CA VAL A 193 15.94 4.11 6.87
C VAL A 193 17.43 3.83 6.83
N GLN A 194 17.97 3.30 7.90
CA GLN A 194 19.30 2.67 7.91
C GLN A 194 19.14 1.24 7.40
N ALA A 195 19.89 0.89 6.37
CA ALA A 195 19.91 -0.45 5.79
C ALA A 195 21.02 -1.32 6.40
N GLU A 196 22.14 -0.71 6.75
CA GLU A 196 23.31 -1.35 7.33
C GLU A 196 23.84 -0.52 8.50
N PRO A 197 24.43 -1.15 9.55
CA PRO A 197 24.60 -2.60 9.77
C PRO A 197 23.32 -3.34 10.17
N GLU A 198 22.29 -2.63 10.57
CA GLU A 198 20.97 -3.15 10.94
C GLU A 198 19.88 -2.37 10.24
N LEU A 199 18.85 -3.09 9.77
CA LEU A 199 17.69 -2.46 9.15
C LEU A 199 16.78 -1.85 10.23
N ARG A 200 16.64 -0.51 10.22
CA ARG A 200 15.81 0.24 11.16
C ARG A 200 15.39 1.60 10.61
N ILE A 201 14.32 2.16 11.13
CA ILE A 201 13.95 3.56 10.90
C ILE A 201 14.78 4.42 11.86
N VAL A 202 15.61 5.30 11.32
CA VAL A 202 16.50 6.16 12.14
C VAL A 202 15.95 7.56 12.32
N GLY A 203 14.93 7.92 11.54
CA GLY A 203 14.24 9.19 11.66
C GLY A 203 12.97 9.23 10.83
N GLU A 204 12.00 9.96 11.32
CA GLU A 204 10.72 10.20 10.69
C GLU A 204 10.29 11.63 10.95
N ARG A 205 9.68 12.28 9.97
CA ARG A 205 9.14 13.62 10.11
C ARG A 205 7.77 13.70 9.45
N LEU A 206 6.76 14.08 10.23
CA LEU A 206 5.41 14.38 9.76
C LEU A 206 5.18 15.88 9.91
N SER A 207 4.77 16.57 8.85
CA SER A 207 4.50 18.01 8.88
C SER A 207 3.24 18.37 8.10
N ALA A 208 2.56 19.44 8.53
CA ALA A 208 1.40 20.01 7.84
C ALA A 208 1.32 21.51 8.11
N GLY A 209 1.03 22.30 7.07
CA GLY A 209 0.89 23.76 7.19
C GLY A 209 2.12 24.45 7.76
N GLY A 210 3.33 24.01 7.38
CA GLY A 210 4.60 24.56 7.86
C GLY A 210 4.97 24.17 9.31
N LEU A 211 4.17 23.34 9.98
CA LEU A 211 4.41 22.88 11.35
C LEU A 211 4.90 21.44 11.37
N VAL A 212 5.96 21.15 12.12
CA VAL A 212 6.40 19.79 12.43
C VAL A 212 5.48 19.21 13.50
N LEU A 213 4.74 18.17 13.13
CA LEU A 213 3.76 17.50 14.00
C LEU A 213 4.36 16.33 14.76
N LEU A 214 5.23 15.57 14.09
CA LEU A 214 6.02 14.48 14.66
C LEU A 214 7.44 14.55 14.11
N GLU A 215 8.42 14.36 14.98
CA GLU A 215 9.80 14.12 14.58
C GLU A 215 10.39 13.01 15.43
N THR A 216 11.08 12.06 14.79
CA THR A 216 11.82 11.02 15.51
C THR A 216 13.30 11.05 15.14
N ALA A 217 14.14 10.63 16.08
CA ALA A 217 15.56 10.50 15.84
C ALA A 217 16.16 9.35 16.63
N LEU A 218 17.03 8.57 16.01
CA LEU A 218 17.86 7.58 16.68
C LEU A 218 18.93 8.30 17.51
N ARG A 219 18.78 8.26 18.85
CA ARG A 219 19.73 8.87 19.80
C ARG A 219 20.78 7.89 20.30
N ASP A 220 20.36 6.65 20.54
CA ASP A 220 21.23 5.58 21.04
C ASP A 220 21.14 4.36 20.11
N PRO A 221 22.18 4.10 19.29
CA PRO A 221 22.16 2.98 18.37
C PRO A 221 22.13 1.59 19.03
N SER A 222 22.42 1.49 20.33
CA SER A 222 22.40 0.23 21.07
C SER A 222 20.98 -0.20 21.47
N ARG A 223 19.98 0.68 21.26
CA ARG A 223 18.61 0.44 21.69
C ARG A 223 17.67 0.30 20.48
N PRO A 224 16.64 -0.57 20.56
CA PRO A 224 15.68 -0.78 19.48
C PRO A 224 14.53 0.24 19.52
N PHE A 225 14.85 1.53 19.71
CA PHE A 225 13.87 2.60 19.67
C PHE A 225 14.47 3.95 19.23
N VAL A 226 13.61 4.79 18.65
CA VAL A 226 13.89 6.18 18.35
C VAL A 226 13.24 7.09 19.38
N GLN A 227 13.87 8.24 19.66
CA GLN A 227 13.25 9.29 20.45
C GLN A 227 12.26 10.07 19.59
N ALA A 228 10.98 9.97 19.91
CA ALA A 228 9.92 10.73 19.25
C ALA A 228 9.61 12.02 20.01
N ALA A 229 9.26 13.05 19.26
CA ALA A 229 8.75 14.32 19.74
C ALA A 229 7.54 14.74 18.90
N TRP A 230 6.39 14.98 19.51
CA TRP A 230 5.20 15.42 18.80
C TRP A 230 4.60 16.69 19.38
N HIS A 231 3.97 17.48 18.52
CA HIS A 231 3.35 18.76 18.86
C HIS A 231 2.17 18.56 19.82
N THR A 232 2.09 19.38 20.86
CA THR A 232 1.06 19.25 21.90
C THR A 232 0.21 20.50 22.02
N ALA A 233 0.76 21.70 21.74
CA ALA A 233 0.12 23.02 21.90
C ALA A 233 -0.54 23.23 23.28
N GLY A 234 0.07 22.68 24.34
CA GLY A 234 -0.38 22.83 25.72
C GLY A 234 0.65 23.61 26.54
N GLN A 235 0.67 23.39 27.86
CA GLN A 235 1.71 23.95 28.75
C GLN A 235 3.12 23.55 28.32
N SER A 236 3.26 22.31 27.80
CA SER A 236 4.45 21.86 27.07
C SER A 236 4.14 21.85 25.58
N PRO A 237 4.88 22.61 24.74
CA PRO A 237 4.61 22.66 23.31
C PRO A 237 4.88 21.32 22.60
N VAL A 238 5.72 20.47 23.20
CA VAL A 238 6.14 19.19 22.63
C VAL A 238 6.20 18.11 23.71
N THR A 239 5.59 16.96 23.43
CA THR A 239 5.73 15.74 24.24
C THR A 239 6.79 14.85 23.62
N ARG A 240 7.59 14.19 24.48
CA ARG A 240 8.64 13.25 24.04
C ARG A 240 8.40 11.87 24.63
N ALA A 241 8.58 10.82 23.80
CA ALA A 241 8.54 9.43 24.24
C ALA A 241 9.35 8.53 23.30
N PRO A 242 9.80 7.35 23.73
CA PRO A 242 10.40 6.37 22.84
C PRO A 242 9.33 5.70 21.98
N LEU A 243 9.64 5.48 20.70
CA LEU A 243 8.89 4.63 19.77
C LEU A 243 9.82 3.53 19.23
N PRO A 244 9.30 2.34 18.89
CA PRO A 244 10.09 1.29 18.26
C PRO A 244 10.69 1.80 16.94
N ASP A 245 11.87 1.34 16.59
CA ASP A 245 12.60 1.74 15.38
C ASP A 245 12.38 0.79 14.19
N ASP A 246 11.56 -0.23 14.39
CA ASP A 246 11.15 -1.19 13.37
C ASP A 246 9.80 -0.88 12.71
N ARG A 247 9.09 0.17 13.17
CA ARG A 247 7.74 0.55 12.70
C ARG A 247 7.62 2.05 12.48
N LEU A 248 6.69 2.41 11.59
CA LEU A 248 6.39 3.82 11.32
C LEU A 248 5.74 4.48 12.55
N GLY A 249 6.39 5.50 13.10
CA GLY A 249 5.90 6.24 14.26
C GLY A 249 4.55 6.91 14.00
N THR A 250 4.34 7.48 12.80
CA THR A 250 3.06 8.07 12.37
C THR A 250 1.90 7.07 12.53
N ALA A 251 2.10 5.80 12.16
CA ALA A 251 1.06 4.77 12.30
C ALA A 251 0.80 4.39 13.77
N LEU A 252 1.73 4.66 14.68
CA LEU A 252 1.61 4.36 16.10
C LEU A 252 1.01 5.51 16.92
N LEU A 253 0.91 6.72 16.35
CA LEU A 253 0.42 7.90 17.09
C LEU A 253 -0.97 7.71 17.72
N PRO A 254 -1.97 7.07 17.07
CA PRO A 254 -3.27 6.84 17.69
C PRO A 254 -3.21 6.04 19.01
N LEU A 255 -2.19 5.19 19.15
CA LEU A 255 -1.98 4.39 20.37
C LEU A 255 -1.19 5.14 21.46
N ARG A 256 -0.61 6.29 21.15
CA ARG A 256 0.32 7.04 22.03
C ARG A 256 -0.15 8.43 22.39
N VAL A 257 -1.03 9.01 21.61
CA VAL A 257 -1.51 10.40 21.77
C VAL A 257 -2.96 10.40 22.18
N ALA A 258 -3.27 11.02 23.32
CA ALA A 258 -4.61 10.97 23.92
C ALA A 258 -5.64 11.92 23.27
N GLY A 259 -5.22 12.84 22.38
CA GLY A 259 -6.12 13.78 21.71
C GLY A 259 -6.74 14.87 22.61
N LYS A 260 -6.17 15.10 23.79
CA LYS A 260 -6.73 16.01 24.80
C LYS A 260 -6.58 17.50 24.46
N THR A 261 -5.54 17.88 23.73
CA THR A 261 -5.28 19.26 23.32
C THR A 261 -5.51 19.45 21.82
N ASP A 262 -5.69 20.71 21.39
CA ASP A 262 -5.84 21.02 19.95
C ASP A 262 -4.62 20.58 19.15
N GLY A 263 -3.42 20.77 19.69
CA GLY A 263 -2.19 20.29 19.06
C GLY A 263 -2.15 18.77 18.91
N GLN A 264 -2.56 18.02 19.94
CA GLN A 264 -2.65 16.56 19.86
C GLN A 264 -3.71 16.11 18.84
N ARG A 265 -4.87 16.77 18.79
CA ARG A 265 -5.90 16.46 17.78
C ARG A 265 -5.40 16.72 16.37
N ARG A 266 -4.68 17.82 16.14
CA ARG A 266 -4.05 18.13 14.85
C ARG A 266 -3.01 17.08 14.44
N VAL A 267 -2.19 16.60 15.38
CA VAL A 267 -1.22 15.53 15.14
C VAL A 267 -1.94 14.25 14.73
N LEU A 268 -3.01 13.87 15.44
CA LEU A 268 -3.79 12.66 15.15
C LEU A 268 -4.50 12.75 13.79
N ALA A 269 -5.13 13.90 13.48
CA ALA A 269 -5.84 14.10 12.21
C ALA A 269 -4.87 14.02 11.01
N ALA A 270 -3.70 14.63 11.10
CA ALA A 270 -2.68 14.56 10.06
C ALA A 270 -2.09 13.12 9.92
N ALA A 271 -1.87 12.43 11.05
CA ALA A 271 -1.40 11.06 11.03
C ALA A 271 -2.45 10.12 10.43
N GLU A 272 -3.72 10.26 10.79
CA GLU A 272 -4.83 9.52 10.22
C GLU A 272 -4.94 9.75 8.71
N GLN A 273 -4.93 11.00 8.26
CA GLN A 273 -4.94 11.33 6.83
C GLN A 273 -3.80 10.63 6.09
N MET A 274 -2.58 10.68 6.63
CA MET A 274 -1.41 10.04 6.02
C MET A 274 -1.56 8.52 5.97
N VAL A 275 -1.97 7.90 7.06
CA VAL A 275 -2.16 6.43 7.14
C VAL A 275 -3.26 5.98 6.19
N VAL A 276 -4.41 6.69 6.13
CA VAL A 276 -5.49 6.37 5.20
C VAL A 276 -5.04 6.49 3.75
N ALA A 277 -4.24 7.53 3.41
CA ALA A 277 -3.70 7.70 2.06
C ALA A 277 -2.68 6.61 1.67
N LEU A 278 -1.99 6.02 2.65
CA LEU A 278 -1.01 4.94 2.44
C LEU A 278 -1.65 3.55 2.40
N ARG A 279 -2.85 3.37 2.95
CA ARG A 279 -3.58 2.09 2.90
C ARG A 279 -4.36 1.97 1.59
N SER A 280 -5.05 0.86 1.39
CA SER A 280 -5.81 0.57 0.17
C SER A 280 -4.95 0.65 -1.10
N VAL A 281 -3.74 0.10 -1.04
CA VAL A 281 -2.81 0.00 -2.16
C VAL A 281 -2.80 -1.43 -2.70
N PHE A 282 -3.01 -1.58 -4.00
CA PHE A 282 -2.99 -2.86 -4.70
C PHE A 282 -1.83 -2.91 -5.69
N ALA A 283 -0.77 -3.66 -5.36
CA ALA A 283 0.32 -3.95 -6.29
C ALA A 283 -0.12 -5.04 -7.27
N CYS A 284 -0.21 -4.68 -8.55
CA CYS A 284 -0.73 -5.53 -9.62
C CYS A 284 0.33 -5.81 -10.68
N ASP A 285 0.69 -7.06 -10.84
CA ASP A 285 1.50 -7.56 -11.96
C ASP A 285 0.90 -8.89 -12.44
N PRO A 286 -0.12 -8.86 -13.33
CA PRO A 286 -0.78 -10.07 -13.81
C PRO A 286 0.22 -11.04 -14.44
N ARG A 287 0.14 -12.32 -14.06
CA ARG A 287 1.02 -13.39 -14.51
C ARG A 287 0.24 -14.37 -15.38
N PRO A 288 0.24 -14.18 -16.73
CA PRO A 288 -0.54 -15.01 -17.64
C PRO A 288 -0.32 -16.50 -17.44
N GLU A 289 0.91 -16.95 -17.17
CA GLU A 289 1.25 -18.34 -16.94
C GLU A 289 0.49 -18.97 -15.75
N ARG A 290 0.14 -18.17 -14.73
CA ARG A 290 -0.62 -18.63 -13.56
C ARG A 290 -2.12 -18.45 -13.70
N MET A 291 -2.54 -17.50 -14.54
CA MET A 291 -3.96 -17.19 -14.78
C MET A 291 -4.67 -18.23 -15.66
N ARG A 292 -3.91 -19.11 -16.34
CA ARG A 292 -4.43 -20.10 -17.30
C ARG A 292 -5.09 -21.31 -16.65
N ALA A 293 -4.73 -21.64 -15.43
CA ALA A 293 -5.22 -22.82 -14.72
C ALA A 293 -6.63 -22.59 -14.15
N ALA A 294 -7.36 -23.65 -13.93
CA ALA A 294 -8.54 -23.64 -13.07
C ALA A 294 -8.10 -23.47 -11.61
N VAL A 295 -8.90 -22.78 -10.81
CA VAL A 295 -8.58 -22.45 -9.42
C VAL A 295 -9.72 -22.89 -8.48
N PRO A 296 -9.46 -23.19 -7.20
CA PRO A 296 -10.52 -23.53 -6.26
C PRO A 296 -11.58 -22.44 -6.18
N ALA A 297 -12.85 -22.80 -6.12
CA ALA A 297 -13.94 -21.87 -5.87
C ALA A 297 -13.82 -21.26 -4.47
N GLY A 298 -14.10 -19.97 -4.32
CA GLY A 298 -13.98 -19.27 -3.04
C GLY A 298 -12.54 -18.97 -2.63
N SER A 299 -11.62 -18.85 -3.58
CA SER A 299 -10.20 -18.53 -3.34
C SER A 299 -9.96 -17.12 -2.80
N GLY A 300 -11.01 -16.37 -2.52
CA GLY A 300 -10.93 -15.09 -1.84
C GLY A 300 -10.79 -13.88 -2.75
N ARG A 301 -10.10 -12.84 -2.26
CA ARG A 301 -9.87 -11.59 -2.99
C ARG A 301 -8.86 -11.79 -4.12
N LEU A 302 -8.94 -10.94 -5.14
CA LEU A 302 -8.02 -11.01 -6.28
C LEU A 302 -6.59 -10.74 -5.82
N LEU A 303 -5.71 -11.69 -6.11
CA LEU A 303 -4.28 -11.60 -5.81
C LEU A 303 -3.56 -10.64 -6.76
N GLY A 304 -2.44 -10.05 -6.33
CA GLY A 304 -1.64 -9.12 -7.13
C GLY A 304 -1.13 -9.70 -8.46
N GLY A 305 -0.86 -11.02 -8.51
CA GLY A 305 -0.52 -11.75 -9.75
C GLY A 305 -1.72 -12.16 -10.61
N CYS A 306 -2.94 -11.90 -10.14
CA CYS A 306 -4.21 -12.33 -10.73
C CYS A 306 -4.34 -13.85 -10.93
N ASP A 307 -3.63 -14.64 -10.16
CA ASP A 307 -3.58 -16.11 -10.26
C ASP A 307 -4.98 -16.74 -10.10
N ASN A 308 -5.85 -16.12 -9.28
CA ASN A 308 -7.22 -16.54 -9.00
C ASN A 308 -8.30 -15.79 -9.82
N LEU A 309 -7.92 -15.26 -10.99
CA LEU A 309 -8.82 -14.47 -11.85
C LEU A 309 -10.16 -15.17 -12.12
N ALA A 310 -10.14 -16.49 -12.41
CA ALA A 310 -11.34 -17.25 -12.77
C ALA A 310 -12.39 -17.26 -11.64
N ASP A 311 -11.97 -17.42 -10.38
CA ASP A 311 -12.86 -17.39 -9.22
C ASP A 311 -13.46 -16.00 -9.02
N VAL A 312 -12.66 -14.95 -9.17
CA VAL A 312 -13.15 -13.58 -9.04
C VAL A 312 -14.12 -13.21 -10.14
N LEU A 313 -13.90 -13.65 -11.39
CA LEU A 313 -14.86 -13.51 -12.49
C LEU A 313 -16.21 -14.16 -12.16
N TRP A 314 -16.16 -15.35 -11.58
CA TRP A 314 -17.37 -16.08 -11.19
C TRP A 314 -18.21 -15.30 -10.18
N ARG A 315 -17.57 -14.77 -9.14
CA ARG A 315 -18.25 -13.97 -8.10
C ARG A 315 -18.76 -12.64 -8.62
N THR A 316 -17.92 -11.87 -9.31
CA THR A 316 -18.25 -10.50 -9.71
C THR A 316 -19.41 -10.41 -10.68
N ARG A 317 -19.66 -11.44 -11.45
CA ARG A 317 -20.83 -11.54 -12.34
C ARG A 317 -22.15 -11.49 -11.56
N ALA A 318 -22.23 -12.22 -10.45
CA ALA A 318 -23.43 -12.28 -9.62
C ALA A 318 -23.62 -11.03 -8.76
N GLU A 319 -22.51 -10.37 -8.35
CA GLU A 319 -22.54 -9.24 -7.42
C GLU A 319 -22.94 -7.91 -8.08
N CYS A 320 -22.52 -7.67 -9.34
CA CYS A 320 -22.73 -6.38 -9.99
C CYS A 320 -22.79 -6.49 -11.52
N GLY A 321 -24.01 -6.53 -12.07
CA GLY A 321 -24.24 -6.60 -13.51
C GLY A 321 -23.66 -5.42 -14.30
N GLN A 322 -23.63 -4.22 -13.74
CA GLN A 322 -23.04 -3.05 -14.41
C GLN A 322 -21.51 -3.20 -14.56
N ARG A 323 -20.83 -3.65 -13.50
CA ARG A 323 -19.38 -3.94 -13.56
C ARG A 323 -19.09 -5.02 -14.59
N HIS A 324 -19.90 -6.07 -14.57
CA HIS A 324 -19.78 -7.17 -15.53
C HIS A 324 -19.94 -6.70 -16.97
N ALA A 325 -20.95 -5.87 -17.28
CA ALA A 325 -21.13 -5.29 -18.61
C ALA A 325 -19.93 -4.45 -19.07
N LEU A 326 -19.32 -3.66 -18.18
CA LEU A 326 -18.10 -2.90 -18.48
C LEU A 326 -16.91 -3.82 -18.73
N LEU A 327 -16.79 -4.93 -17.99
CA LEU A 327 -15.73 -5.92 -18.19
C LEU A 327 -15.89 -6.63 -19.55
N VAL A 328 -17.12 -6.98 -19.93
CA VAL A 328 -17.40 -7.54 -21.26
C VAL A 328 -17.05 -6.55 -22.36
N ALA A 329 -17.36 -5.26 -22.18
CA ALA A 329 -16.97 -4.23 -23.14
C ALA A 329 -15.44 -4.10 -23.26
N ALA A 330 -14.71 -4.15 -22.13
CA ALA A 330 -13.25 -4.14 -22.13
C ALA A 330 -12.68 -5.40 -22.82
N ALA A 331 -13.26 -6.58 -22.56
CA ALA A 331 -12.86 -7.82 -23.22
C ALA A 331 -13.08 -7.76 -24.76
N ARG A 332 -14.17 -7.13 -25.23
CA ARG A 332 -14.42 -6.90 -26.67
C ARG A 332 -13.36 -6.01 -27.31
N ALA A 333 -12.88 -5.01 -26.56
CA ALA A 333 -11.87 -4.08 -27.07
C ALA A 333 -10.45 -4.69 -27.04
N GLY A 334 -10.17 -5.60 -26.10
CA GLY A 334 -8.82 -6.12 -25.85
C GLY A 334 -8.55 -7.56 -26.28
N CYS A 335 -9.58 -8.32 -26.66
CA CYS A 335 -9.43 -9.72 -27.10
C CYS A 335 -9.76 -9.88 -28.58
N ALA A 336 -9.02 -10.76 -29.26
CA ALA A 336 -9.26 -11.08 -30.65
C ALA A 336 -10.58 -11.84 -30.85
N GLY A 337 -11.27 -11.55 -31.95
CA GLY A 337 -12.55 -12.18 -32.32
C GLY A 337 -13.76 -11.69 -31.50
N PRO A 338 -14.95 -12.22 -31.77
CA PRO A 338 -16.17 -11.78 -31.09
C PRO A 338 -16.13 -12.19 -29.59
N VAL A 339 -16.66 -11.34 -28.73
CA VAL A 339 -16.87 -11.59 -27.30
C VAL A 339 -18.32 -11.25 -26.97
N ALA A 340 -19.14 -12.24 -26.72
CA ALA A 340 -20.52 -12.06 -26.27
C ALA A 340 -20.56 -11.84 -24.74
N ASP A 341 -19.80 -12.63 -23.99
CA ASP A 341 -19.76 -12.58 -22.53
C ASP A 341 -18.41 -13.06 -21.96
N VAL A 342 -18.11 -12.72 -20.71
CA VAL A 342 -17.00 -13.22 -19.90
C VAL A 342 -17.57 -14.08 -18.78
N LEU A 343 -17.29 -15.36 -18.79
CA LEU A 343 -17.92 -16.34 -17.92
C LEU A 343 -16.88 -17.06 -17.06
N ALA A 344 -17.37 -17.78 -16.07
CA ALA A 344 -16.61 -18.81 -15.38
C ALA A 344 -17.45 -20.08 -15.24
N GLU A 345 -16.81 -21.23 -15.42
CA GLU A 345 -17.41 -22.56 -15.37
C GLU A 345 -16.90 -23.31 -14.14
N VAL A 346 -17.80 -23.83 -13.33
CA VAL A 346 -17.44 -24.75 -12.24
C VAL A 346 -17.24 -26.14 -12.81
N LEU A 347 -16.09 -26.72 -12.55
CA LEU A 347 -15.71 -28.07 -13.01
C LEU A 347 -16.15 -29.14 -12.01
N ALA A 348 -16.15 -30.42 -12.42
CA ALA A 348 -16.59 -31.53 -11.61
C ALA A 348 -15.77 -31.74 -10.32
N ASP A 349 -14.52 -31.27 -10.30
CA ASP A 349 -13.62 -31.30 -9.15
C ASP A 349 -13.79 -30.09 -8.19
N GLY A 350 -14.76 -29.21 -8.44
CA GLY A 350 -15.04 -28.03 -7.64
C GLY A 350 -14.14 -26.83 -7.95
N THR A 351 -13.28 -26.94 -8.96
CA THR A 351 -12.47 -25.80 -9.43
C THR A 351 -13.27 -24.93 -10.41
N VAL A 352 -12.83 -23.71 -10.60
CA VAL A 352 -13.44 -22.71 -11.49
C VAL A 352 -12.48 -22.36 -12.62
N ARG A 353 -12.98 -22.36 -13.84
CA ARG A 353 -12.24 -22.00 -15.04
C ARG A 353 -12.89 -20.82 -15.74
N GLY A 354 -12.12 -19.78 -16.07
CA GLY A 354 -12.62 -18.66 -16.85
C GLY A 354 -12.77 -18.99 -18.34
N VAL A 355 -13.81 -18.47 -18.99
CA VAL A 355 -14.10 -18.63 -20.42
C VAL A 355 -14.61 -17.34 -21.03
N LEU A 356 -14.27 -17.10 -22.30
CA LEU A 356 -14.93 -16.13 -23.14
C LEU A 356 -16.04 -16.84 -23.94
N ASP A 357 -17.26 -16.36 -23.83
CA ASP A 357 -18.35 -16.71 -24.72
C ASP A 357 -18.16 -15.93 -26.04
N ARG A 358 -18.05 -16.64 -27.15
CA ARG A 358 -17.86 -16.06 -28.49
C ARG A 358 -19.17 -15.84 -29.25
N GLY A 359 -20.30 -16.26 -28.67
CA GLY A 359 -21.60 -16.36 -29.32
C GLY A 359 -21.77 -17.72 -30.00
N ASP A 360 -23.01 -18.01 -30.41
CA ASP A 360 -23.43 -19.23 -31.10
C ASP A 360 -22.95 -20.54 -30.43
N GLY A 361 -22.84 -20.51 -29.10
CA GLY A 361 -22.40 -21.68 -28.29
C GLY A 361 -20.87 -21.93 -28.32
N VAL A 362 -20.09 -21.09 -29.00
CA VAL A 362 -18.63 -21.23 -29.04
C VAL A 362 -18.01 -20.60 -27.78
N ARG A 363 -17.16 -21.36 -27.09
CA ARG A 363 -16.48 -20.91 -25.86
C ARG A 363 -14.97 -21.09 -25.96
N THR A 364 -14.23 -20.06 -25.58
CA THR A 364 -12.78 -20.08 -25.50
C THR A 364 -12.33 -20.02 -24.03
N GLN A 365 -11.62 -21.03 -23.57
CA GLN A 365 -11.03 -21.03 -22.23
C GLN A 365 -9.98 -19.90 -22.11
N LEU A 366 -9.93 -19.20 -20.97
CA LEU A 366 -8.91 -18.15 -20.74
C LEU A 366 -7.48 -18.70 -20.90
N GLY A 367 -7.25 -19.96 -20.57
CA GLY A 367 -5.96 -20.61 -20.77
C GLY A 367 -5.47 -20.66 -22.22
N ARG A 368 -6.32 -20.41 -23.21
CA ARG A 368 -5.98 -20.37 -24.65
C ARG A 368 -5.76 -18.96 -25.18
N LEU A 369 -5.98 -17.92 -24.37
CA LEU A 369 -5.77 -16.54 -24.77
C LEU A 369 -4.27 -16.22 -24.82
N GLY A 370 -3.92 -15.22 -25.61
CA GLY A 370 -2.59 -14.63 -25.61
C GLY A 370 -2.27 -13.93 -24.27
N ASP A 371 -0.99 -13.77 -23.95
CA ASP A 371 -0.57 -13.13 -22.70
C ASP A 371 -1.09 -11.69 -22.59
N GLY A 372 -1.08 -10.94 -23.70
CA GLY A 372 -1.62 -9.57 -23.75
C GLY A 372 -3.11 -9.54 -23.48
N GLU A 373 -3.90 -10.48 -24.06
CA GLU A 373 -5.34 -10.55 -23.81
C GLU A 373 -5.65 -10.86 -22.33
N LEU A 374 -4.91 -11.79 -21.72
CA LEU A 374 -5.05 -12.13 -20.31
C LEU A 374 -4.71 -10.94 -19.41
N ARG A 375 -3.58 -10.26 -19.67
CA ARG A 375 -3.19 -9.07 -18.90
C ARG A 375 -4.20 -7.94 -19.07
N HIS A 376 -4.66 -7.68 -20.29
CA HIS A 376 -5.68 -6.68 -20.56
C HIS A 376 -6.97 -6.96 -19.77
N LEU A 377 -7.46 -8.21 -19.80
CA LEU A 377 -8.66 -8.62 -19.08
C LEU A 377 -8.50 -8.47 -17.56
N ALA A 378 -7.36 -8.91 -17.00
CA ALA A 378 -7.07 -8.83 -15.58
C ALA A 378 -6.97 -7.37 -15.08
N LEU A 379 -6.20 -6.54 -15.79
CA LEU A 379 -6.06 -5.12 -15.45
C LEU A 379 -7.38 -4.37 -15.60
N SER A 380 -8.20 -4.73 -16.60
CA SER A 380 -9.55 -4.17 -16.75
C SER A 380 -10.44 -4.54 -15.56
N LEU A 381 -10.40 -5.79 -15.09
CA LEU A 381 -11.12 -6.19 -13.88
C LEU A 381 -10.66 -5.41 -12.66
N VAL A 382 -9.34 -5.27 -12.45
CA VAL A 382 -8.78 -4.49 -11.34
C VAL A 382 -9.30 -3.06 -11.34
N LEU A 383 -9.28 -2.39 -12.50
CA LEU A 383 -9.75 -1.00 -12.64
C LEU A 383 -11.27 -0.85 -12.43
N LEU A 384 -12.03 -1.90 -12.66
CA LEU A 384 -13.49 -1.91 -12.49
C LEU A 384 -13.94 -2.37 -11.10
N THR A 385 -13.02 -2.75 -10.22
CA THR A 385 -13.34 -3.27 -8.89
C THR A 385 -12.90 -2.31 -7.77
N GLY A 386 -13.27 -2.61 -6.56
CA GLY A 386 -12.91 -1.86 -5.36
C GLY A 386 -12.18 -2.72 -4.32
N PRO A 387 -11.85 -2.13 -3.16
CA PRO A 387 -11.10 -2.80 -2.09
C PRO A 387 -11.72 -4.12 -1.63
N GLY A 388 -13.06 -4.26 -1.67
CA GLY A 388 -13.76 -5.49 -1.29
C GLY A 388 -13.45 -6.71 -2.16
N VAL A 389 -12.98 -6.50 -3.40
CA VAL A 389 -12.66 -7.57 -4.37
C VAL A 389 -11.16 -7.84 -4.45
N LEU A 390 -10.32 -6.85 -4.19
CA LEU A 390 -8.87 -6.92 -4.30
C LEU A 390 -8.23 -7.29 -2.96
N GLU A 391 -7.11 -7.99 -2.98
CA GLU A 391 -6.30 -8.26 -1.79
C GLU A 391 -5.56 -6.99 -1.36
N VAL A 392 -6.27 -6.13 -0.65
CA VAL A 392 -5.75 -4.90 -0.06
C VAL A 392 -6.00 -4.86 1.43
N ASP A 393 -5.23 -4.03 2.15
CA ASP A 393 -5.43 -3.73 3.56
C ASP A 393 -6.07 -2.34 3.71
N PRO A 394 -7.42 -2.25 3.73
CA PRO A 394 -8.11 -0.97 3.91
C PRO A 394 -7.94 -0.47 5.36
N ALA A 395 -8.10 0.83 5.58
CA ALA A 395 -8.23 1.39 6.92
C ALA A 395 -9.59 0.99 7.50
N GLY A 396 -9.63 -0.06 8.34
CA GLY A 396 -10.87 -0.68 8.82
C GLY A 396 -11.79 0.26 9.61
N GLU A 397 -11.21 1.29 10.22
CA GLU A 397 -11.93 2.31 10.99
C GLU A 397 -12.56 3.41 10.10
N VAL A 398 -12.18 3.46 8.82
CA VAL A 398 -12.65 4.48 7.87
C VAL A 398 -13.55 3.82 6.83
N PRO A 399 -14.77 4.33 6.58
CA PRO A 399 -15.65 3.80 5.55
C PRO A 399 -14.96 3.72 4.18
N GLU A 400 -15.15 2.64 3.43
CA GLU A 400 -14.55 2.44 2.10
C GLU A 400 -14.84 3.62 1.14
N ALA A 401 -16.04 4.23 1.26
CA ALA A 401 -16.42 5.40 0.48
C ALA A 401 -15.51 6.62 0.73
N MET A 402 -14.81 6.68 1.83
CA MET A 402 -13.88 7.75 2.21
C MET A 402 -12.42 7.41 1.91
N GLN A 403 -12.15 6.22 1.40
CA GLN A 403 -10.81 5.78 1.01
C GLN A 403 -10.61 5.89 -0.50
N THR A 404 -9.35 6.01 -0.90
CA THR A 404 -8.94 5.99 -2.30
C THR A 404 -8.11 4.74 -2.55
N LEU A 405 -8.57 3.86 -3.45
CA LEU A 405 -7.77 2.72 -3.90
C LEU A 405 -6.67 3.21 -4.84
N THR A 406 -5.42 2.85 -4.56
CA THR A 406 -4.30 3.08 -5.49
C THR A 406 -3.82 1.76 -6.07
N VAL A 407 -3.87 1.64 -7.39
CA VAL A 407 -3.32 0.50 -8.13
C VAL A 407 -1.88 0.84 -8.55
N LEU A 408 -0.93 -0.01 -8.21
CA LEU A 408 0.45 0.04 -8.67
C LEU A 408 0.64 -1.03 -9.73
N ALA A 409 0.88 -0.64 -11.00
CA ALA A 409 1.02 -1.58 -12.11
C ALA A 409 2.43 -1.54 -12.70
N ASP A 410 3.27 -2.54 -12.36
CA ASP A 410 4.60 -2.66 -12.96
C ASP A 410 4.53 -3.32 -14.35
N GLY A 411 5.15 -2.66 -15.35
CA GLY A 411 5.07 -3.12 -16.73
C GLY A 411 3.63 -3.16 -17.24
N LEU A 412 2.90 -2.06 -17.07
CA LEU A 412 1.50 -1.93 -17.51
C LEU A 412 1.33 -2.27 -19.00
N ASP A 413 2.31 -1.91 -19.82
CA ASP A 413 2.38 -2.17 -21.27
C ASP A 413 2.93 -3.55 -21.65
N ARG A 414 3.36 -4.35 -20.66
CA ARG A 414 4.02 -5.65 -20.93
C ARG A 414 3.07 -6.61 -21.66
N GLY A 415 3.45 -7.02 -22.86
CA GLY A 415 2.70 -7.97 -23.69
C GLY A 415 1.41 -7.42 -24.29
N LEU A 416 1.06 -6.16 -24.04
CA LEU A 416 -0.06 -5.47 -24.69
C LEU A 416 0.36 -4.96 -26.07
N ASP A 417 -0.52 -5.04 -27.02
CA ASP A 417 -0.38 -4.26 -28.26
C ASP A 417 -0.77 -2.79 -28.06
N PRO A 418 -0.43 -1.88 -29.01
CA PRO A 418 -0.73 -0.46 -28.86
C PRO A 418 -2.23 -0.14 -28.76
N ALA A 419 -3.13 -0.96 -29.32
CA ALA A 419 -4.56 -0.76 -29.25
C ALA A 419 -5.07 -1.16 -27.84
N GLN A 420 -4.63 -2.31 -27.33
CA GLN A 420 -4.93 -2.78 -25.98
C GLN A 420 -4.45 -1.76 -24.92
N LEU A 421 -3.25 -1.22 -25.08
CA LEU A 421 -2.71 -0.23 -24.15
C LEU A 421 -3.54 1.07 -24.15
N ARG A 422 -3.95 1.56 -25.32
CA ARG A 422 -4.82 2.73 -25.42
C ARG A 422 -6.19 2.51 -24.78
N GLU A 423 -6.82 1.37 -25.04
CA GLU A 423 -8.13 1.02 -24.46
C GLU A 423 -8.04 0.90 -22.94
N LEU A 424 -7.00 0.21 -22.41
CA LEU A 424 -6.77 0.07 -20.98
C LEU A 424 -6.50 1.42 -20.32
N THR A 425 -5.69 2.28 -20.92
CA THR A 425 -5.39 3.62 -20.42
C THR A 425 -6.64 4.51 -20.45
N GLY A 426 -7.46 4.43 -21.51
CA GLY A 426 -8.74 5.11 -21.58
C GLY A 426 -9.73 4.64 -20.50
N LEU A 427 -9.79 3.33 -20.24
CA LEU A 427 -10.58 2.79 -19.13
C LEU A 427 -10.06 3.33 -17.78
N ALA A 428 -8.76 3.29 -17.56
CA ALA A 428 -8.13 3.80 -16.35
C ALA A 428 -8.44 5.29 -16.13
N ALA A 429 -8.33 6.11 -17.16
CA ALA A 429 -8.65 7.55 -17.09
C ALA A 429 -10.09 7.77 -16.63
N ARG A 430 -11.06 7.09 -17.27
CA ARG A 430 -12.48 7.17 -16.87
C ARG A 430 -12.73 6.71 -15.43
N MET A 431 -12.03 5.66 -14.95
CA MET A 431 -12.20 5.18 -13.59
C MET A 431 -11.54 6.12 -12.56
N CYS A 432 -10.37 6.66 -12.89
CA CYS A 432 -9.66 7.61 -12.03
C CYS A 432 -10.41 8.96 -11.91
N GLU A 433 -11.10 9.40 -12.97
CA GLU A 433 -11.93 10.61 -12.97
C GLU A 433 -13.05 10.55 -11.92
N ARG A 434 -13.56 9.36 -11.61
CA ARG A 434 -14.55 9.14 -10.55
C ARG A 434 -13.99 9.37 -9.13
N GLY A 435 -12.67 9.48 -8.96
CA GLY A 435 -11.99 9.87 -7.74
C GLY A 435 -11.90 8.81 -6.64
N HIS A 436 -12.36 7.58 -6.85
CA HIS A 436 -12.26 6.47 -5.87
C HIS A 436 -11.10 5.52 -6.17
N ILE A 437 -10.54 5.57 -7.36
CA ILE A 437 -9.38 4.78 -7.79
C ILE A 437 -8.32 5.69 -8.39
N ARG A 438 -7.07 5.32 -8.22
CA ARG A 438 -5.88 5.95 -8.82
C ARG A 438 -5.00 4.88 -9.41
N LEU A 439 -4.26 5.23 -10.46
CA LEU A 439 -3.31 4.31 -11.08
C LEU A 439 -1.93 4.96 -11.17
N LEU A 440 -0.92 4.29 -10.63
CA LEU A 440 0.49 4.56 -10.89
C LEU A 440 1.05 3.38 -11.68
N GLY A 441 1.26 3.57 -12.96
CA GLY A 441 1.76 2.54 -13.87
C GLY A 441 3.20 2.80 -14.31
N ALA A 442 4.00 1.74 -14.47
CA ALA A 442 5.28 1.80 -15.16
C ALA A 442 5.10 1.26 -16.59
N VAL A 443 5.54 2.04 -17.58
CA VAL A 443 5.51 1.67 -19.00
C VAL A 443 6.89 1.81 -19.62
N SER A 444 7.16 1.05 -20.67
CA SER A 444 8.40 1.18 -21.42
C SER A 444 8.32 2.39 -22.36
N ASP A 445 7.17 2.58 -22.99
CA ASP A 445 6.89 3.70 -23.90
C ASP A 445 5.48 4.26 -23.66
N ALA A 446 5.38 5.55 -23.44
CA ALA A 446 4.13 6.27 -23.25
C ALA A 446 3.66 7.04 -24.51
N SER A 447 4.37 6.96 -25.64
CA SER A 447 4.08 7.76 -26.84
C SER A 447 2.66 7.55 -27.37
N GLY A 448 2.14 6.31 -27.28
CA GLY A 448 0.80 5.96 -27.73
C GLY A 448 -0.34 6.44 -26.82
N VAL A 449 -0.04 6.94 -25.60
CA VAL A 449 -1.05 7.29 -24.57
C VAL A 449 -0.83 8.65 -23.93
N SER A 450 0.29 9.34 -24.22
CA SER A 450 0.66 10.63 -23.62
C SER A 450 -0.33 11.77 -23.93
N GLY A 451 -1.14 11.65 -24.99
CA GLY A 451 -2.19 12.61 -25.35
C GLY A 451 -3.57 12.32 -24.73
N THR A 452 -3.71 11.28 -23.95
CA THR A 452 -4.99 10.91 -23.32
C THR A 452 -5.31 11.88 -22.20
N ALA A 453 -6.51 12.45 -22.19
CA ALA A 453 -6.95 13.36 -21.14
C ALA A 453 -6.90 12.69 -19.76
N GLY A 454 -6.41 13.40 -18.74
CA GLY A 454 -6.29 12.89 -17.38
C GLY A 454 -5.07 12.01 -17.11
N VAL A 455 -4.20 11.78 -18.11
CA VAL A 455 -2.94 11.03 -17.95
C VAL A 455 -1.77 11.98 -17.69
N SER A 456 -1.09 11.78 -16.60
CA SER A 456 0.19 12.44 -16.30
C SER A 456 1.35 11.49 -16.65
N VAL A 457 2.29 11.94 -17.47
CA VAL A 457 3.46 11.15 -17.83
C VAL A 457 4.70 11.74 -17.17
N VAL A 458 5.43 10.90 -16.43
CA VAL A 458 6.70 11.26 -15.78
C VAL A 458 7.82 10.49 -16.46
N HIS A 459 8.73 11.23 -17.10
CA HIS A 459 9.88 10.65 -17.78
C HIS A 459 11.04 10.45 -16.82
N LEU A 460 11.55 9.21 -16.73
CA LEU A 460 12.75 8.88 -15.98
C LEU A 460 13.95 8.77 -16.93
N GLU A 461 14.99 9.52 -16.61
CA GLU A 461 16.26 9.44 -17.31
C GLU A 461 17.08 8.21 -16.84
N PRO A 462 18.01 7.71 -17.68
CA PRO A 462 18.82 6.54 -17.37
C PRO A 462 19.82 6.75 -16.20
#